data_f45e876cb034a91cd83cb4c1c7196438
#
_entry.id   f45e876cb034a91cd83cb4c1c7196438
#
_cell.length_a   1.000
_cell.length_b   1.000
_cell.length_c   1.000
_cell.angle_alpha   90.00
_cell.angle_beta   90.00
_cell.angle_gamma   90.00
#
_symmetry.space_group_name_H-M   'P 1'
#
loop_
_entity.id
_entity.type
_entity.pdbx_description
1 polymer ?
#
loop_
_entity_poly.entity_id
_entity_poly.type
_entity_poly.pdbx_seq_one_letter_code
_entity_poly.pdbx_strand_id
1 'polypeptide(L)'
;MASDVRVRFAPSPTGKLHIGGARTAIYNWAFARANGGTFILRIDDTDPTRSTDENAQIILRAMRWLGLDWDEGPEVGGDFGPYAQTERLDLYKQAAQKLWDEGKAYPCFCTKEQLDADRKAAQERKDPFQGYQRRCRDLDPEEARRRIEAGESYVLRIKVPEDRGDVVIHDAVHGEVT
;
A
#
# COMPACT_ATOMS: atom_id res chain seq x y z
N MET A 1 14.50 28.24 3.39
CA MET A 1 14.90 26.81 3.37
C MET A 1 13.72 26.03 2.78
N ALA A 2 13.95 25.07 1.89
CA ALA A 2 12.88 24.21 1.40
C ALA A 2 12.28 23.44 2.59
N SER A 3 10.95 23.29 2.64
CA SER A 3 10.27 22.53 3.68
C SER A 3 10.52 21.03 3.47
N ASP A 4 10.79 20.28 4.53
CA ASP A 4 10.88 18.81 4.48
C ASP A 4 9.49 18.14 4.40
N VAL A 5 8.43 18.93 4.41
CA VAL A 5 7.06 18.43 4.32
C VAL A 5 6.77 17.90 2.93
N ARG A 6 6.51 16.61 2.84
CA ARG A 6 6.10 15.92 1.62
C ARG A 6 4.86 15.10 1.92
N VAL A 7 3.77 15.40 1.26
CA VAL A 7 2.48 14.72 1.45
C VAL A 7 1.99 14.14 0.13
N ARG A 8 1.14 13.13 0.21
CA ARG A 8 0.70 12.40 -0.98
C ARG A 8 -0.80 12.09 -0.92
N PHE A 9 -1.47 12.39 -2.02
CA PHE A 9 -2.77 11.81 -2.35
C PHE A 9 -2.58 10.70 -3.38
N ALA A 10 -3.12 9.51 -3.10
CA ALA A 10 -2.90 8.32 -3.92
C ALA A 10 -4.23 7.59 -4.22
N PRO A 11 -5.08 8.17 -5.08
CA PRO A 11 -6.36 7.58 -5.42
C PRO A 11 -6.21 6.36 -6.32
N SER A 12 -7.11 5.37 -6.12
CA SER A 12 -7.24 4.23 -7.03
C SER A 12 -8.22 4.58 -8.16
N PRO A 13 -7.85 4.38 -9.44
CA PRO A 13 -8.69 4.75 -10.59
C PRO A 13 -9.74 3.66 -10.88
N THR A 14 -10.46 3.24 -9.85
CA THR A 14 -11.53 2.21 -9.93
C THR A 14 -12.91 2.81 -10.20
N GLY A 15 -12.98 4.12 -10.44
CA GLY A 15 -14.19 4.88 -10.69
C GLY A 15 -13.97 6.38 -10.57
N LYS A 16 -15.06 7.13 -10.48
CA LYS A 16 -15.01 8.59 -10.34
C LYS A 16 -14.50 8.99 -8.95
N LEU A 17 -13.79 10.11 -8.87
CA LEU A 17 -13.39 10.69 -7.59
C LEU A 17 -14.64 11.09 -6.79
N HIS A 18 -14.86 10.45 -5.64
CA HIS A 18 -15.97 10.79 -4.75
C HIS A 18 -15.57 11.88 -3.75
N ILE A 19 -16.57 12.48 -3.08
CA ILE A 19 -16.35 13.61 -2.16
C ILE A 19 -15.37 13.32 -1.03
N GLY A 20 -15.31 12.07 -0.54
CA GLY A 20 -14.33 11.64 0.47
C GLY A 20 -12.89 11.69 -0.06
N GLY A 21 -12.68 11.25 -1.30
CA GLY A 21 -11.38 11.38 -1.96
C GLY A 21 -10.99 12.84 -2.19
N ALA A 22 -11.92 13.65 -2.67
CA ALA A 22 -11.71 15.11 -2.83
C ALA A 22 -11.33 15.78 -1.51
N ARG A 23 -12.02 15.46 -0.41
CA ARG A 23 -11.68 15.95 0.93
C ARG A 23 -10.24 15.59 1.32
N THR A 24 -9.85 14.34 1.13
CA THR A 24 -8.48 13.88 1.45
C THR A 24 -7.44 14.62 0.60
N ALA A 25 -7.71 14.82 -0.69
CA ALA A 25 -6.84 15.59 -1.57
C ALA A 25 -6.69 17.05 -1.08
N ILE A 26 -7.79 17.73 -0.74
CA ILE A 26 -7.79 19.10 -0.24
C ILE A 26 -6.97 19.23 1.04
N TYR A 27 -7.12 18.31 2.01
CA TYR A 27 -6.34 18.37 3.25
C TYR A 27 -4.84 18.25 2.99
N ASN A 28 -4.43 17.28 2.17
CA ASN A 28 -3.03 17.10 1.82
C ASN A 28 -2.47 18.32 1.07
N TRP A 29 -3.21 18.82 0.10
CA TRP A 29 -2.82 19.99 -0.68
C TRP A 29 -2.67 21.23 0.21
N ALA A 30 -3.69 21.54 1.03
CA ALA A 30 -3.67 22.69 1.93
C ALA A 30 -2.53 22.59 2.96
N PHE A 31 -2.28 21.39 3.50
CA PHE A 31 -1.17 21.17 4.42
C PHE A 31 0.20 21.42 3.75
N ALA A 32 0.40 20.90 2.53
CA ALA A 32 1.62 21.17 1.78
C ALA A 32 1.79 22.68 1.52
N ARG A 33 0.75 23.35 1.01
CA ARG A 33 0.81 24.78 0.69
C ARG A 33 1.05 25.65 1.93
N ALA A 34 0.39 25.34 3.05
CA ALA A 34 0.58 26.05 4.31
C ALA A 34 2.00 25.93 4.89
N ASN A 35 2.69 24.83 4.60
CA ASN A 35 4.04 24.58 5.12
C ASN A 35 5.14 24.77 4.07
N GLY A 36 4.85 25.30 2.88
CA GLY A 36 5.81 25.42 1.79
C GLY A 36 6.39 24.06 1.36
N GLY A 37 5.60 23.00 1.51
CA GLY A 37 5.98 21.62 1.24
C GLY A 37 5.58 21.16 -0.16
N THR A 38 5.85 19.87 -0.45
CA THR A 38 5.58 19.22 -1.73
C THR A 38 4.29 18.40 -1.65
N PHE A 39 3.37 18.63 -2.57
CA PHE A 39 2.17 17.80 -2.76
C PHE A 39 2.35 16.84 -3.92
N ILE A 40 2.24 15.55 -3.66
CA ILE A 40 2.47 14.46 -4.60
C ILE A 40 1.14 13.83 -4.97
N LEU A 41 0.89 13.65 -6.27
CA LEU A 41 -0.20 12.82 -6.76
C LEU A 41 0.38 11.50 -7.30
N ARG A 42 -0.14 10.35 -6.82
CA ARG A 42 0.19 9.04 -7.35
C ARG A 42 -1.10 8.29 -7.69
N ILE A 43 -1.13 7.62 -8.82
CA ILE A 43 -2.25 6.76 -9.20
C ILE A 43 -1.98 5.35 -8.67
N ASP A 44 -2.84 4.86 -7.77
CA ASP A 44 -2.71 3.52 -7.19
C ASP A 44 -3.61 2.52 -7.96
N ASP A 45 -3.17 2.17 -9.15
CA ASP A 45 -3.84 1.32 -10.15
C ASP A 45 -3.63 -0.18 -9.90
N THR A 46 -3.71 -0.61 -8.64
CA THR A 46 -3.41 -1.99 -8.20
C THR A 46 -4.43 -3.04 -8.60
N ASP A 47 -5.63 -2.65 -9.00
CA ASP A 47 -6.68 -3.55 -9.45
C ASP A 47 -6.80 -3.49 -10.98
N PRO A 48 -6.19 -4.41 -11.73
CA PRO A 48 -6.17 -4.35 -13.19
C PRO A 48 -7.55 -4.58 -13.83
N THR A 49 -8.52 -5.09 -13.06
CA THR A 49 -9.88 -5.33 -13.58
C THR A 49 -10.76 -4.08 -13.53
N ARG A 50 -10.47 -3.14 -12.62
CA ARG A 50 -11.25 -1.93 -12.41
C ARG A 50 -10.47 -0.64 -12.66
N SER A 51 -9.14 -0.70 -12.68
CA SER A 51 -8.29 0.45 -12.99
C SER A 51 -8.20 0.62 -14.49
N THR A 52 -8.60 1.78 -14.97
CA THR A 52 -8.52 2.14 -16.40
C THR A 52 -7.85 3.49 -16.57
N ASP A 53 -7.20 3.69 -17.72
CA ASP A 53 -6.61 4.98 -18.08
C ASP A 53 -7.66 6.09 -18.10
N GLU A 54 -8.88 5.78 -18.53
CA GLU A 54 -10.00 6.73 -18.55
C GLU A 54 -10.31 7.19 -17.12
N ASN A 55 -10.40 6.28 -16.15
CA ASN A 55 -10.63 6.63 -14.75
C ASN A 55 -9.48 7.45 -14.16
N ALA A 56 -8.23 7.13 -14.52
CA ALA A 56 -7.08 7.94 -14.12
C ALA A 56 -7.21 9.38 -14.68
N GLN A 57 -7.56 9.54 -15.94
CA GLN A 57 -7.80 10.86 -16.53
C GLN A 57 -8.99 11.61 -15.90
N ILE A 58 -10.03 10.91 -15.46
CA ILE A 58 -11.14 11.52 -14.71
C ILE A 58 -10.62 12.10 -13.38
N ILE A 59 -9.76 11.38 -12.66
CA ILE A 59 -9.16 11.87 -11.42
C ILE A 59 -8.33 13.13 -11.69
N LEU A 60 -7.46 13.13 -12.70
CA LEU A 60 -6.63 14.28 -13.04
C LEU A 60 -7.48 15.53 -13.39
N ARG A 61 -8.55 15.33 -14.19
CA ARG A 61 -9.49 16.41 -14.50
C ARG A 61 -10.22 16.91 -13.27
N ALA A 62 -10.64 16.02 -12.36
CA ALA A 62 -11.31 16.41 -11.12
C ALA A 62 -10.38 17.21 -10.19
N MET A 63 -9.11 16.83 -10.08
CA MET A 63 -8.10 17.59 -9.32
C MET A 63 -7.95 19.00 -9.87
N ARG A 64 -7.81 19.15 -11.19
CA ARG A 64 -7.71 20.48 -11.84
C ARG A 64 -8.99 21.30 -11.66
N TRP A 65 -10.14 20.67 -11.78
CA TRP A 65 -11.43 21.37 -11.57
C TRP A 65 -11.58 21.89 -10.14
N LEU A 66 -11.02 21.17 -9.15
CA LEU A 66 -10.95 21.61 -7.75
C LEU A 66 -9.87 22.68 -7.52
N GLY A 67 -9.06 23.03 -8.50
CA GLY A 67 -7.94 23.96 -8.35
C GLY A 67 -6.76 23.39 -7.57
N LEU A 68 -6.64 22.06 -7.49
CA LEU A 68 -5.56 21.36 -6.79
C LEU A 68 -4.47 21.01 -7.80
N ASP A 69 -3.41 21.77 -7.81
CA ASP A 69 -2.16 21.49 -8.52
C ASP A 69 -1.28 20.55 -7.71
N TRP A 70 -0.40 19.78 -8.37
CA TRP A 70 0.56 18.89 -7.71
C TRP A 70 1.98 19.17 -8.20
N ASP A 71 2.95 19.03 -7.30
CA ASP A 71 4.35 19.34 -7.55
C ASP A 71 5.08 18.16 -8.18
N GLU A 72 4.67 16.94 -7.82
CA GLU A 72 5.16 15.69 -8.39
C GLU A 72 3.99 14.76 -8.70
N GLY A 73 4.09 14.02 -9.81
CA GLY A 73 3.02 13.12 -10.21
C GLY A 73 2.88 12.92 -11.71
N PRO A 74 1.76 12.31 -12.15
CA PRO A 74 1.46 12.19 -13.57
C PRO A 74 1.51 13.54 -14.27
N GLU A 75 2.05 13.55 -15.48
CA GLU A 75 2.20 14.71 -16.38
C GLU A 75 3.25 15.73 -15.94
N VAL A 76 3.51 15.94 -14.65
CA VAL A 76 4.54 16.87 -14.16
C VAL A 76 5.87 16.19 -13.86
N GLY A 77 5.85 14.86 -13.62
CA GLY A 77 7.06 14.12 -13.29
C GLY A 77 7.55 14.35 -11.87
N GLY A 78 8.86 14.26 -11.66
CA GLY A 78 9.56 14.41 -10.38
C GLY A 78 10.62 13.35 -10.16
N ASP A 79 11.46 13.55 -9.13
CA ASP A 79 12.66 12.73 -8.88
C ASP A 79 12.36 11.32 -8.35
N PHE A 80 11.12 11.08 -7.86
CA PHE A 80 10.72 9.83 -7.21
C PHE A 80 9.72 9.03 -8.04
N GLY A 81 9.63 9.31 -9.34
CA GLY A 81 8.80 8.53 -10.28
C GLY A 81 9.18 7.05 -10.36
N PRO A 82 8.39 6.28 -11.12
CA PRO A 82 7.12 6.63 -11.75
C PRO A 82 5.98 6.84 -10.74
N TYR A 83 4.89 7.49 -11.17
CA TYR A 83 3.77 7.88 -10.30
C TYR A 83 2.46 7.11 -10.60
N ALA A 84 2.53 6.02 -11.34
CA ALA A 84 1.53 4.96 -11.38
C ALA A 84 2.07 3.74 -10.63
N GLN A 85 1.27 3.09 -9.80
CA GLN A 85 1.76 2.03 -8.93
C GLN A 85 2.20 0.79 -9.71
N THR A 86 1.50 0.45 -10.80
CA THR A 86 1.87 -0.67 -11.69
C THR A 86 3.23 -0.47 -12.35
N GLU A 87 3.63 0.75 -12.64
CA GLU A 87 4.95 1.07 -13.22
C GLU A 87 6.10 0.90 -12.20
N ARG A 88 5.78 0.74 -10.91
CA ARG A 88 6.74 0.57 -9.81
C ARG A 88 7.00 -0.89 -9.44
N LEU A 89 6.49 -1.85 -10.18
CA LEU A 89 6.56 -3.28 -9.82
C LEU A 89 8.00 -3.77 -9.59
N ASP A 90 8.97 -3.30 -10.36
CA ASP A 90 10.36 -3.71 -10.17
C ASP A 90 10.98 -3.15 -8.90
N LEU A 91 10.62 -1.92 -8.52
CA LEU A 91 11.01 -1.34 -7.23
C LEU A 91 10.41 -2.15 -6.06
N TYR A 92 9.16 -2.57 -6.19
CA TYR A 92 8.49 -3.38 -5.17
C TYR A 92 9.09 -4.78 -5.07
N LYS A 93 9.43 -5.42 -6.19
CA LYS A 93 10.13 -6.72 -6.20
C LYS A 93 11.48 -6.64 -5.49
N GLN A 94 12.27 -5.60 -5.79
CA GLN A 94 13.56 -5.38 -5.13
C GLN A 94 13.40 -5.16 -3.63
N ALA A 95 12.45 -4.32 -3.21
CA ALA A 95 12.18 -4.06 -1.81
C ALA A 95 11.66 -5.32 -1.09
N ALA A 96 10.79 -6.09 -1.72
CA ALA A 96 10.26 -7.34 -1.18
C ALA A 96 11.37 -8.39 -1.04
N GLN A 97 12.25 -8.51 -2.04
CA GLN A 97 13.41 -9.41 -1.97
C GLN A 97 14.34 -9.02 -0.82
N LYS A 98 14.65 -7.73 -0.69
CA LYS A 98 15.47 -7.23 0.42
C LYS A 98 14.85 -7.57 1.78
N LEU A 99 13.55 -7.40 1.96
CA LEU A 99 12.86 -7.76 3.21
C LEU A 99 12.95 -9.27 3.50
N TRP A 100 12.88 -10.10 2.48
CA TRP A 100 13.04 -11.54 2.64
C TRP A 100 14.48 -11.89 3.01
N ASP A 101 15.47 -11.37 2.31
CA ASP A 101 16.90 -11.62 2.59
C ASP A 101 17.31 -11.17 4.01
N GLU A 102 16.68 -10.10 4.51
CA GLU A 102 16.85 -9.61 5.88
C GLU A 102 16.02 -10.38 6.93
N GLY A 103 15.27 -11.41 6.54
CA GLY A 103 14.39 -12.17 7.44
C GLY A 103 13.16 -11.40 7.95
N LYS A 104 12.86 -10.24 7.35
CA LYS A 104 11.70 -9.39 7.69
C LYS A 104 10.44 -9.75 6.92
N ALA A 105 10.55 -10.62 5.94
CA ALA A 105 9.43 -11.22 5.22
C ALA A 105 9.66 -12.73 5.05
N TYR A 106 8.60 -13.44 4.74
CA TYR A 106 8.65 -14.89 4.50
C TYR A 106 7.65 -15.29 3.40
N PRO A 107 7.97 -16.32 2.59
CA PRO A 107 7.04 -16.83 1.61
C PRO A 107 5.92 -17.65 2.30
N CYS A 108 4.71 -17.44 1.87
CA CYS A 108 3.53 -18.16 2.33
C CYS A 108 2.86 -18.87 1.16
N PHE A 109 2.78 -20.17 1.25
CA PHE A 109 2.25 -21.09 0.23
C PHE A 109 0.80 -21.49 0.49
N CYS A 110 0.13 -20.90 1.48
CA CYS A 110 -1.27 -21.20 1.76
C CYS A 110 -2.15 -20.77 0.59
N THR A 111 -3.00 -21.68 0.12
CA THR A 111 -3.98 -21.38 -0.92
C THR A 111 -5.13 -20.52 -0.36
N LYS A 112 -5.90 -19.90 -1.25
CA LYS A 112 -7.07 -19.12 -0.86
C LYS A 112 -8.08 -19.99 -0.11
N GLU A 113 -8.30 -21.21 -0.58
CA GLU A 113 -9.22 -22.18 0.01
C GLU A 113 -8.81 -22.56 1.44
N GLN A 114 -7.51 -22.76 1.67
CA GLN A 114 -6.97 -23.02 3.02
C GLN A 114 -7.18 -21.82 3.95
N LEU A 115 -6.91 -20.60 3.46
CA LEU A 115 -7.10 -19.40 4.26
C LEU A 115 -8.58 -19.15 4.59
N ASP A 116 -9.47 -19.39 3.65
CA ASP A 116 -10.91 -19.25 3.86
C ASP A 116 -11.46 -20.32 4.82
N ALA A 117 -10.98 -21.57 4.72
CA ALA A 117 -11.32 -22.64 5.66
C ALA A 117 -10.85 -22.31 7.08
N ASP A 118 -9.63 -21.83 7.25
CA ASP A 118 -9.07 -21.42 8.56
C ASP A 118 -9.89 -20.29 9.17
N ARG A 119 -10.26 -19.26 8.37
CA ARG A 119 -11.10 -18.16 8.83
C ARG A 119 -12.47 -18.64 9.31
N LYS A 120 -13.11 -19.48 8.51
CA LYS A 120 -14.42 -20.04 8.84
C LYS A 120 -14.36 -20.86 10.14
N ALA A 121 -13.36 -21.72 10.28
CA ALA A 121 -13.17 -22.52 11.50
C ALA A 121 -12.91 -21.65 12.75
N ALA A 122 -12.15 -20.55 12.59
CA ALA A 122 -11.92 -19.59 13.68
C ALA A 122 -13.22 -18.86 14.07
N GLN A 123 -14.05 -18.48 13.10
CA GLN A 123 -15.36 -17.86 13.33
C GLN A 123 -16.30 -18.80 14.08
N GLU A 124 -16.39 -20.08 13.67
CA GLU A 124 -17.23 -21.09 14.31
C GLU A 124 -16.82 -21.33 15.77
N ARG A 125 -15.52 -21.30 16.07
CA ARG A 125 -14.99 -21.40 17.45
C ARG A 125 -15.09 -20.10 18.23
N LYS A 126 -15.55 -19.00 17.61
CA LYS A 126 -15.55 -17.64 18.20
C LYS A 126 -14.15 -17.23 18.69
N ASP A 127 -13.12 -17.59 17.93
CA ASP A 127 -11.74 -17.27 18.25
C ASP A 127 -11.55 -15.73 18.22
N PRO A 128 -10.93 -15.13 19.23
CA PRO A 128 -10.61 -13.69 19.24
C PRO A 128 -9.74 -13.28 18.04
N PHE A 129 -8.89 -14.18 17.55
CA PHE A 129 -8.06 -13.96 16.39
C PHE A 129 -8.55 -14.76 15.19
N GLN A 130 -9.14 -14.07 14.22
CA GLN A 130 -9.69 -14.65 12.98
C GLN A 130 -8.80 -14.39 11.76
N GLY A 131 -7.59 -13.89 11.98
CA GLY A 131 -6.61 -13.61 10.94
C GLY A 131 -5.85 -14.83 10.46
N TYR A 132 -4.83 -14.58 9.64
CA TYR A 132 -3.92 -15.61 9.14
C TYR A 132 -3.14 -16.29 10.26
N GLN A 133 -3.22 -17.63 10.34
CA GLN A 133 -2.65 -18.45 11.44
C GLN A 133 -1.11 -18.62 11.38
N ARG A 134 -0.42 -17.85 10.54
CA ARG A 134 1.04 -17.78 10.42
C ARG A 134 1.75 -19.12 10.12
N ARG A 135 1.08 -20.06 9.46
CA ARG A 135 1.57 -21.44 9.21
C ARG A 135 2.94 -21.50 8.54
N CYS A 136 3.25 -20.53 7.65
CA CYS A 136 4.52 -20.52 6.92
C CYS A 136 5.56 -19.58 7.55
N ARG A 137 5.26 -18.93 8.68
CA ARG A 137 6.12 -17.91 9.30
C ARG A 137 7.51 -18.43 9.64
N ASP A 138 7.57 -19.66 10.14
CA ASP A 138 8.80 -20.29 10.62
C ASP A 138 9.20 -21.51 9.77
N LEU A 139 8.75 -21.51 8.51
CA LEU A 139 9.19 -22.50 7.53
C LEU A 139 10.71 -22.35 7.32
N ASP A 140 11.40 -23.50 7.25
CA ASP A 140 12.84 -23.52 6.97
C ASP A 140 13.15 -22.78 5.65
N PRO A 141 14.13 -21.85 5.64
CA PRO A 141 14.45 -21.08 4.45
C PRO A 141 14.87 -21.94 3.23
N GLU A 142 15.55 -23.06 3.44
CA GLU A 142 15.94 -23.97 2.36
C GLU A 142 14.72 -24.72 1.78
N GLU A 143 13.78 -25.10 2.66
CA GLU A 143 12.51 -25.65 2.21
C GLU A 143 11.70 -24.64 1.41
N ALA A 144 11.65 -23.40 1.86
CA ALA A 144 10.97 -22.32 1.16
C ALA A 144 11.58 -22.10 -0.25
N ARG A 145 12.91 -22.09 -0.37
CA ARG A 145 13.59 -21.95 -1.65
C ARG A 145 13.28 -23.11 -2.60
N ARG A 146 13.36 -24.35 -2.09
CA ARG A 146 13.02 -25.55 -2.90
C ARG A 146 11.61 -25.50 -3.47
N ARG A 147 10.63 -25.05 -2.68
CA ARG A 147 9.24 -24.93 -3.11
C ARG A 147 9.06 -23.84 -4.17
N ILE A 148 9.78 -22.73 -4.05
CA ILE A 148 9.79 -21.65 -5.04
C ILE A 148 10.43 -22.14 -6.36
N GLU A 149 11.58 -22.81 -6.29
CA GLU A 149 12.27 -23.39 -7.44
C GLU A 149 11.44 -24.47 -8.14
N ALA A 150 10.64 -25.20 -7.39
CA ALA A 150 9.64 -26.13 -7.93
C ALA A 150 8.41 -25.45 -8.59
N GLY A 151 8.35 -24.11 -8.59
CA GLY A 151 7.29 -23.34 -9.21
C GLY A 151 6.00 -23.26 -8.39
N GLU A 152 6.05 -23.55 -7.08
CA GLU A 152 4.88 -23.44 -6.22
C GLU A 152 4.47 -21.97 -6.05
N SER A 153 3.18 -21.69 -6.17
CA SER A 153 2.65 -20.32 -6.01
C SER A 153 2.77 -19.86 -4.57
N TYR A 154 3.24 -18.64 -4.36
CA TYR A 154 3.39 -18.07 -3.03
C TYR A 154 3.13 -16.55 -3.02
N VAL A 155 2.91 -16.02 -1.82
CA VAL A 155 2.92 -14.57 -1.55
C VAL A 155 3.96 -14.27 -0.48
N LEU A 156 4.61 -13.12 -0.54
CA LEU A 156 5.46 -12.65 0.55
C LEU A 156 4.62 -11.97 1.63
N ARG A 157 4.85 -12.37 2.88
CA ARG A 157 4.23 -11.76 4.07
C ARG A 157 5.29 -11.10 4.93
N ILE A 158 4.98 -9.91 5.44
CA ILE A 158 5.83 -9.23 6.42
C ILE A 158 5.86 -10.05 7.72
N LYS A 159 7.05 -10.24 8.27
CA LYS A 159 7.27 -10.90 9.56
C LYS A 159 7.16 -9.86 10.68
N VAL A 160 5.94 -9.56 11.10
CA VAL A 160 5.70 -8.61 12.20
C VAL A 160 6.34 -9.17 13.47
N PRO A 161 7.21 -8.43 14.19
CA PRO A 161 7.79 -8.86 15.46
C PRO A 161 6.70 -9.17 16.48
N GLU A 162 6.88 -10.23 17.28
CA GLU A 162 5.89 -10.66 18.28
C GLU A 162 5.99 -9.89 19.59
N ASP A 163 7.18 -9.38 19.87
CA ASP A 163 7.51 -8.56 21.05
C ASP A 163 7.24 -7.08 20.85
N ARG A 164 6.73 -6.69 19.68
CA ARG A 164 6.42 -5.31 19.36
C ARG A 164 5.14 -4.89 20.09
N GLY A 165 5.26 -3.91 20.97
CA GLY A 165 4.12 -3.24 21.57
C GLY A 165 3.26 -2.46 20.57
N ASP A 166 2.31 -1.73 21.07
CA ASP A 166 1.42 -0.89 20.26
C ASP A 166 2.21 0.15 19.45
N VAL A 167 1.73 0.44 18.25
CA VAL A 167 2.30 1.49 17.40
C VAL A 167 1.50 2.76 17.63
N VAL A 168 2.11 3.74 18.28
CA VAL A 168 1.51 5.05 18.49
C VAL A 168 1.89 5.98 17.34
N ILE A 169 0.88 6.59 16.73
CA ILE A 169 1.02 7.57 15.66
C ILE A 169 0.48 8.91 16.16
N HIS A 170 1.27 9.97 16.04
CA HIS A 170 0.81 11.33 16.30
C HIS A 170 0.20 11.91 15.02
N ASP A 171 -1.09 11.67 14.84
CA ASP A 171 -1.83 12.16 13.66
C ASP A 171 -2.10 13.66 13.80
N ALA A 172 -1.82 14.43 12.74
CA ALA A 172 -1.97 15.89 12.77
C ALA A 172 -3.44 16.35 12.82
N VAL A 173 -4.41 15.48 12.52
CA VAL A 173 -5.85 15.78 12.50
C VAL A 173 -6.57 15.12 13.69
N HIS A 174 -6.19 13.89 14.02
CA HIS A 174 -6.86 13.07 15.04
C HIS A 174 -6.12 13.01 16.38
N GLY A 175 -4.91 13.56 16.46
CA GLY A 175 -4.06 13.46 17.64
C GLY A 175 -3.38 12.09 17.76
N GLU A 176 -3.27 11.56 18.97
CA GLU A 176 -2.65 10.26 19.20
C GLU A 176 -3.60 9.12 18.80
N VAL A 177 -3.11 8.24 17.94
CA VAL A 177 -3.82 7.04 17.45
C VAL A 177 -2.93 5.82 17.70
N THR A 178 -3.50 4.80 18.33
CA THR A 178 -2.81 3.53 18.64
C THR A 178 -3.35 2.39 17.79
#